data_a1e70014cb631c9fd4c452225d296199
#
_entry.id   a1e70014cb631c9fd4c452225d296199
#
_cell.length_a   1.000
_cell.length_b   1.000
_cell.length_c   1.000
_cell.angle_alpha   90.00
_cell.angle_beta   90.00
_cell.angle_gamma   90.00
#
_symmetry.space_group_name_H-M   'P 1'
#
loop_
_entity.id
_entity.type
_entity.pdbx_description
1 polymer ?
#
loop_
_entity_poly.entity_id
_entity_poly.type
_entity_poly.pdbx_seq_one_letter_code
_entity_poly.pdbx_strand_id
1 'polypeptide(L)'
;LEANPQLPDFQGGAIGFISYDYARTIEVLPLEAEDDLQIPDLYFYLFDHWAVHDVKTNEVTLMKFSTCEVDLLAWQTAWQEKAIVGLGKRHFNQETAKNIQQDETELQVSFKGEAFETAVRKIQHYIGQGDVFQVNLSVRQAKKLSAAPITMYEAVRSFNPSPYMAYIESEHFAVVSGSPELLVKRKGNELSTRPIAGTR
;
A
#
# COMPACT_ATOMS: atom_id res chain seq x y z
N LEU A 1 -7.43 -1.38 25.58
CA LEU A 1 -8.61 -2.16 25.18
C LEU A 1 -8.18 -3.60 24.98
N GLU A 2 -8.86 -4.55 25.63
CA GLU A 2 -8.64 -5.97 25.36
C GLU A 2 -9.29 -6.32 24.02
N ALA A 3 -8.56 -7.08 23.19
CA ALA A 3 -9.08 -7.52 21.92
C ALA A 3 -10.22 -8.54 22.10
N ASN A 4 -11.32 -8.36 21.40
CA ASN A 4 -12.43 -9.32 21.39
C ASN A 4 -12.18 -10.39 20.30
N PRO A 5 -12.01 -11.68 20.67
CA PRO A 5 -11.71 -12.74 19.70
C PRO A 5 -12.84 -13.05 18.72
N GLN A 6 -14.06 -12.56 18.96
CA GLN A 6 -15.22 -12.73 18.07
C GLN A 6 -15.28 -11.67 16.97
N LEU A 7 -14.46 -10.62 17.07
CA LEU A 7 -14.40 -9.54 16.09
C LEU A 7 -13.25 -9.75 15.10
N PRO A 8 -13.28 -9.09 13.94
CA PRO A 8 -12.14 -9.08 13.02
C PRO A 8 -10.82 -8.67 13.67
N ASP A 9 -9.70 -9.10 13.10
CA ASP A 9 -8.35 -8.86 13.65
C ASP A 9 -8.04 -7.36 13.85
N PHE A 10 -8.50 -6.49 12.96
CA PHE A 10 -8.32 -5.05 13.10
C PHE A 10 -9.46 -4.44 13.93
N GLN A 11 -9.18 -4.15 15.18
CA GLN A 11 -10.14 -3.62 16.16
C GLN A 11 -9.85 -2.18 16.56
N GLY A 12 -9.10 -1.45 15.77
CA GLY A 12 -8.75 -0.04 15.99
C GLY A 12 -7.25 0.20 15.87
N GLY A 13 -6.86 1.45 15.97
CA GLY A 13 -5.46 1.88 15.84
C GLY A 13 -5.23 2.74 14.61
N ALA A 14 -4.02 2.68 14.08
CA ALA A 14 -3.58 3.48 12.96
C ALA A 14 -3.39 2.64 11.71
N ILE A 15 -3.77 3.16 10.56
CA ILE A 15 -3.47 2.61 9.23
C ILE A 15 -2.70 3.64 8.44
N GLY A 16 -1.57 3.25 7.85
CA GLY A 16 -0.74 4.18 7.11
C GLY A 16 0.52 3.52 6.59
N PHE A 17 1.57 4.31 6.44
CA PHE A 17 2.87 3.82 6.00
C PHE A 17 4.01 4.50 6.75
N ILE A 18 5.15 3.84 6.71
CA ILE A 18 6.45 4.35 7.10
C ILE A 18 7.32 4.28 5.84
N SER A 19 7.92 5.41 5.45
CA SER A 19 8.81 5.44 4.29
C SER A 19 10.11 4.67 4.55
N TYR A 20 10.79 4.26 3.49
CA TYR A 20 12.12 3.67 3.60
C TYR A 20 13.12 4.66 4.21
N ASP A 21 13.00 5.94 3.87
CA ASP A 21 13.89 7.01 4.32
C ASP A 21 13.76 7.32 5.82
N TYR A 22 12.69 6.85 6.48
CA TYR A 22 12.58 6.90 7.94
C TYR A 22 13.77 6.21 8.65
N ALA A 23 14.44 5.27 7.99
CA ALA A 23 15.65 4.62 8.50
C ALA A 23 16.76 5.63 8.87
N ARG A 24 16.76 6.81 8.25
CA ARG A 24 17.73 7.90 8.54
C ARG A 24 17.53 8.55 9.92
N THR A 25 16.35 8.36 10.51
CA THR A 25 16.08 8.80 11.89
C THR A 25 16.64 7.82 12.93
N ILE A 26 16.96 6.60 12.50
CA ILE A 26 17.43 5.51 13.37
C ILE A 26 18.93 5.31 13.17
N GLU A 27 19.42 5.44 11.94
CA GLU A 27 20.80 5.17 11.58
C GLU A 27 21.43 6.34 10.81
N VAL A 28 22.75 6.47 10.90
CA VAL A 28 23.50 7.47 10.14
C VAL A 28 23.72 6.95 8.72
N LEU A 29 22.87 7.37 7.82
CA LEU A 29 22.91 7.00 6.40
C LEU A 29 23.22 8.20 5.51
N PRO A 30 23.91 8.01 4.36
CA PRO A 30 24.15 9.08 3.40
C PRO A 30 22.85 9.71 2.89
N LEU A 31 22.84 11.03 2.74
CA LEU A 31 21.74 11.79 2.16
C LEU A 31 22.14 12.21 0.73
N GLU A 32 22.11 11.26 -0.20
CA GLU A 32 22.49 11.49 -1.60
C GLU A 32 21.29 11.56 -2.55
N ALA A 33 20.14 11.00 -2.12
CA ALA A 33 18.93 11.00 -2.93
C ALA A 33 18.17 12.32 -2.78
N GLU A 34 17.68 12.84 -3.92
CA GLU A 34 16.78 14.00 -3.95
C GLU A 34 15.37 13.58 -3.55
N ASP A 35 14.76 14.29 -2.60
CA ASP A 35 13.34 14.16 -2.25
C ASP A 35 12.51 15.08 -3.16
N ASP A 36 12.20 14.60 -4.34
CA ASP A 36 11.39 15.31 -5.34
C ASP A 36 9.88 15.07 -5.19
N LEU A 37 9.47 14.10 -4.38
CA LEU A 37 8.07 13.79 -4.14
C LEU A 37 7.46 14.50 -2.94
N GLN A 38 8.28 14.92 -1.99
CA GLN A 38 7.88 15.62 -0.75
C GLN A 38 6.79 14.84 0.02
N ILE A 39 6.86 13.50 0.01
CA ILE A 39 5.95 12.62 0.74
C ILE A 39 6.47 12.46 2.17
N PRO A 40 5.63 12.58 3.21
CA PRO A 40 6.08 12.46 4.58
C PRO A 40 6.62 11.05 4.89
N ASP A 41 7.64 10.97 5.75
CA ASP A 41 8.21 9.69 6.18
C ASP A 41 7.25 8.83 7.00
N LEU A 42 6.32 9.48 7.69
CA LEU A 42 5.29 8.82 8.50
C LEU A 42 3.93 9.42 8.15
N TYR A 43 3.00 8.59 7.75
CA TYR A 43 1.64 9.02 7.48
C TYR A 43 0.63 7.99 7.98
N PHE A 44 -0.23 8.39 8.91
CA PHE A 44 -1.19 7.51 9.54
C PHE A 44 -2.56 8.16 9.67
N TYR A 45 -3.59 7.37 9.38
CA TYR A 45 -4.97 7.67 9.72
C TYR A 45 -5.35 6.99 11.03
N LEU A 46 -6.08 7.70 11.86
CA LEU A 46 -6.79 7.18 13.02
C LEU A 46 -8.29 7.18 12.69
N PHE A 47 -8.95 6.06 12.84
CA PHE A 47 -10.35 5.93 12.51
C PHE A 47 -11.17 5.71 13.79
N ASP A 48 -12.29 6.41 13.89
CA ASP A 48 -13.33 6.16 14.91
C ASP A 48 -14.41 5.18 14.42
N HIS A 49 -14.48 4.92 13.10
CA HIS A 49 -15.35 3.92 12.50
C HIS A 49 -14.76 3.39 11.18
N TRP A 50 -15.00 2.12 10.92
CA TRP A 50 -14.52 1.43 9.71
C TRP A 50 -15.37 0.20 9.40
N ALA A 51 -15.16 -0.37 8.22
CA ALA A 51 -15.75 -1.62 7.80
C ALA A 51 -14.66 -2.66 7.54
N VAL A 52 -14.88 -3.90 7.96
CA VAL A 52 -14.03 -5.04 7.63
C VAL A 52 -14.84 -6.01 6.78
N HIS A 53 -14.35 -6.28 5.56
CA HIS A 53 -14.95 -7.24 4.65
C HIS A 53 -14.15 -8.54 4.66
N ASP A 54 -14.77 -9.62 5.13
CA ASP A 54 -14.22 -10.97 4.99
C ASP A 54 -14.57 -11.50 3.59
N VAL A 55 -13.56 -11.59 2.73
CA VAL A 55 -13.75 -12.04 1.34
C VAL A 55 -14.07 -13.53 1.22
N LYS A 56 -13.85 -14.35 2.26
CA LYS A 56 -14.16 -15.78 2.26
C LYS A 56 -15.63 -16.04 2.57
N THR A 57 -16.17 -15.35 3.58
CA THR A 57 -17.59 -15.46 3.98
C THR A 57 -18.46 -14.46 3.24
N ASN A 58 -17.85 -13.46 2.60
CA ASN A 58 -18.53 -12.31 1.99
C ASN A 58 -19.34 -11.49 2.99
N GLU A 59 -18.91 -11.46 4.25
CA GLU A 59 -19.54 -10.72 5.32
C GLU A 59 -18.84 -9.38 5.54
N VAL A 60 -19.59 -8.34 5.85
CA VAL A 60 -19.07 -7.02 6.20
C VAL A 60 -19.39 -6.72 7.66
N THR A 61 -18.37 -6.55 8.47
CA THR A 61 -18.50 -6.13 9.86
C THR A 61 -18.25 -4.62 9.96
N LEU A 62 -19.25 -3.87 10.41
CA LEU A 62 -19.10 -2.46 10.72
C LEU A 62 -18.60 -2.30 12.16
N MET A 63 -17.58 -1.48 12.34
CA MET A 63 -16.97 -1.24 13.63
C MET A 63 -16.92 0.26 13.93
N LYS A 64 -17.23 0.60 15.18
CA LYS A 64 -17.18 1.98 15.67
C LYS A 64 -16.54 2.02 17.05
N PHE A 65 -15.63 2.95 17.21
CA PHE A 65 -15.07 3.29 18.51
C PHE A 65 -15.88 4.45 19.09
N SER A 66 -16.54 4.24 20.23
CA SER A 66 -17.35 5.28 20.86
C SER A 66 -17.28 5.15 22.39
N THR A 67 -17.23 6.27 23.06
CA THR A 67 -17.36 6.37 24.52
C THR A 67 -18.80 6.61 24.98
N CYS A 68 -19.70 6.81 24.01
CA CYS A 68 -21.13 7.07 24.25
C CYS A 68 -21.98 5.92 23.68
N GLU A 69 -23.20 5.80 24.19
CA GLU A 69 -24.19 4.89 23.62
C GLU A 69 -24.49 5.28 22.16
N VAL A 70 -24.52 4.31 21.27
CA VAL A 70 -24.69 4.49 19.83
C VAL A 70 -25.95 3.75 19.39
N ASP A 71 -26.84 4.44 18.68
CA ASP A 71 -27.91 3.76 17.93
C ASP A 71 -27.27 3.01 16.75
N LEU A 72 -27.03 1.72 16.96
CA LEU A 72 -26.36 0.85 15.99
C LEU A 72 -27.18 0.70 14.72
N LEU A 73 -28.51 0.70 14.82
CA LEU A 73 -29.39 0.52 13.66
C LEU A 73 -29.38 1.74 12.76
N ALA A 74 -29.51 2.94 13.34
CA ALA A 74 -29.43 4.19 12.58
C ALA A 74 -28.06 4.36 11.95
N TRP A 75 -26.99 4.00 12.65
CA TRP A 75 -25.64 4.05 12.14
C TRP A 75 -25.41 3.06 10.98
N GLN A 76 -25.89 1.81 11.11
CA GLN A 76 -25.83 0.80 10.04
C GLN A 76 -26.59 1.26 8.80
N THR A 77 -27.79 1.82 8.96
CA THR A 77 -28.60 2.34 7.87
C THR A 77 -27.84 3.45 7.11
N ALA A 78 -27.25 4.40 7.83
CA ALA A 78 -26.47 5.47 7.23
C ALA A 78 -25.26 4.95 6.44
N TRP A 79 -24.61 3.88 6.89
CA TRP A 79 -23.53 3.21 6.16
C TRP A 79 -24.03 2.56 4.88
N GLN A 80 -25.15 1.83 4.94
CA GLN A 80 -25.76 1.17 3.79
C GLN A 80 -26.15 2.18 2.71
N GLU A 81 -26.78 3.29 3.09
CA GLU A 81 -27.14 4.35 2.15
C GLU A 81 -25.90 4.94 1.45
N LYS A 82 -24.83 5.25 2.19
CA LYS A 82 -23.58 5.75 1.61
C LYS A 82 -22.92 4.72 0.69
N ALA A 83 -22.92 3.44 1.07
CA ALA A 83 -22.37 2.37 0.27
C ALA A 83 -23.12 2.21 -1.05
N ILE A 84 -24.46 2.24 -1.04
CA ILE A 84 -25.28 2.15 -2.25
C ILE A 84 -24.99 3.33 -3.19
N VAL A 85 -24.89 4.55 -2.67
CA VAL A 85 -24.56 5.74 -3.46
C VAL A 85 -23.15 5.64 -4.05
N GLY A 86 -22.20 5.08 -3.30
CA GLY A 86 -20.84 4.84 -3.76
C GLY A 86 -20.74 3.77 -4.85
N LEU A 87 -21.42 2.65 -4.65
CA LEU A 87 -21.45 1.51 -5.58
C LEU A 87 -22.14 1.85 -6.91
N GLY A 88 -23.20 2.65 -6.88
CA GLY A 88 -23.93 3.04 -8.08
C GLY A 88 -23.13 3.90 -9.07
N LYS A 89 -21.97 4.40 -8.68
CA LYS A 89 -21.08 5.23 -9.50
C LYS A 89 -19.81 4.57 -9.98
N ARG A 90 -19.51 3.35 -9.51
CA ARG A 90 -18.22 2.69 -9.78
C ARG A 90 -18.42 1.25 -10.24
N HIS A 91 -18.75 1.07 -11.51
CA HIS A 91 -18.54 -0.22 -12.17
C HIS A 91 -17.13 -0.22 -12.78
N PHE A 92 -16.17 -0.76 -12.04
CA PHE A 92 -14.89 -1.11 -12.64
C PHE A 92 -15.10 -2.38 -13.49
N ASN A 93 -14.86 -2.27 -14.78
CA ASN A 93 -14.71 -3.43 -15.65
C ASN A 93 -13.29 -3.42 -16.23
N GLN A 94 -12.85 -4.56 -16.75
CA GLN A 94 -11.53 -4.67 -17.38
C GLN A 94 -11.35 -3.72 -18.58
N GLU A 95 -12.43 -3.24 -19.18
CA GLU A 95 -12.40 -2.23 -20.24
C GLU A 95 -11.99 -0.86 -19.71
N THR A 96 -12.36 -0.51 -18.47
CA THR A 96 -11.93 0.75 -17.83
C THR A 96 -10.41 0.78 -17.68
N ALA A 97 -9.79 -0.35 -17.33
CA ALA A 97 -8.34 -0.45 -17.24
C ALA A 97 -7.65 -0.31 -18.61
N LYS A 98 -8.25 -0.84 -19.66
CA LYS A 98 -7.73 -0.72 -21.04
C LYS A 98 -7.87 0.69 -21.60
N ASN A 99 -8.86 1.44 -21.11
CA ASN A 99 -9.19 2.80 -21.58
C ASN A 99 -8.52 3.91 -20.73
N ILE A 100 -7.58 3.57 -19.84
CA ILE A 100 -6.71 4.58 -19.23
C ILE A 100 -5.95 5.23 -20.37
N GLN A 101 -6.38 6.42 -20.79
CA GLN A 101 -5.69 7.18 -21.83
C GLN A 101 -4.25 7.40 -21.40
N GLN A 102 -3.33 6.84 -22.17
CA GLN A 102 -1.92 7.13 -21.99
C GLN A 102 -1.71 8.55 -22.53
N ASP A 103 -1.37 9.45 -21.62
CA ASP A 103 -0.84 10.75 -22.02
C ASP A 103 0.43 10.48 -22.86
N GLU A 104 0.63 11.21 -23.96
CA GLU A 104 1.81 11.09 -24.84
C GLU A 104 3.10 11.55 -24.15
N THR A 105 3.03 11.95 -22.88
CA THR A 105 4.22 12.33 -22.12
C THR A 105 5.22 11.17 -22.06
N GLU A 106 6.47 11.50 -22.30
CA GLU A 106 7.58 10.54 -22.26
C GLU A 106 7.71 9.91 -20.88
N LEU A 107 7.93 8.60 -20.85
CA LEU A 107 8.22 7.85 -19.62
C LEU A 107 9.60 8.25 -19.11
N GLN A 108 9.65 8.87 -17.95
CA GLN A 108 10.90 9.16 -17.26
C GLN A 108 11.36 7.92 -16.50
N VAL A 109 12.62 7.57 -16.63
CA VAL A 109 13.23 6.39 -16.02
C VAL A 109 14.52 6.79 -15.30
N SER A 110 14.70 6.38 -14.05
CA SER A 110 15.90 6.70 -13.24
C SER A 110 17.18 6.06 -13.78
N PHE A 111 17.08 4.90 -14.46
CA PHE A 111 18.19 4.23 -15.12
C PHE A 111 17.87 3.96 -16.59
N LYS A 112 18.76 4.37 -17.49
CA LYS A 112 18.78 3.87 -18.87
C LYS A 112 19.41 2.48 -18.89
N GLY A 113 19.08 1.65 -19.87
CA GLY A 113 19.47 0.23 -19.91
C GLY A 113 20.97 -0.01 -19.66
N GLU A 114 21.85 0.73 -20.35
CA GLU A 114 23.31 0.59 -20.21
C GLU A 114 23.81 0.98 -18.80
N ALA A 115 23.26 2.06 -18.23
CA ALA A 115 23.59 2.48 -16.86
C ALA A 115 23.13 1.44 -15.83
N PHE A 116 21.95 0.84 -16.03
CA PHE A 116 21.44 -0.25 -15.19
C PHE A 116 22.37 -1.47 -15.22
N GLU A 117 22.78 -1.93 -16.42
CA GLU A 117 23.70 -3.05 -16.55
C GLU A 117 25.06 -2.76 -15.89
N THR A 118 25.57 -1.54 -16.02
CA THR A 118 26.81 -1.13 -15.36
C THR A 118 26.69 -1.17 -13.84
N ALA A 119 25.55 -0.70 -13.29
CA ALA A 119 25.28 -0.79 -11.85
C ALA A 119 25.21 -2.26 -11.37
N VAL A 120 24.54 -3.13 -12.14
CA VAL A 120 24.47 -4.58 -11.83
C VAL A 120 25.88 -5.20 -11.80
N ARG A 121 26.75 -4.92 -12.78
CA ARG A 121 28.12 -5.44 -12.80
C ARG A 121 28.93 -4.95 -11.59
N LYS A 122 28.72 -3.68 -11.17
CA LYS A 122 29.37 -3.14 -9.98
C LYS A 122 28.91 -3.85 -8.70
N ILE A 123 27.61 -4.13 -8.58
CA ILE A 123 27.03 -4.89 -7.46
C ILE A 123 27.60 -6.31 -7.43
N GLN A 124 27.65 -7.00 -8.57
CA GLN A 124 28.26 -8.33 -8.67
C GLN A 124 29.72 -8.35 -8.22
N HIS A 125 30.47 -7.29 -8.56
CA HIS A 125 31.84 -7.13 -8.09
C HIS A 125 31.91 -7.03 -6.56
N TYR A 126 31.09 -6.19 -5.91
CA TYR A 126 31.04 -6.07 -4.45
C TYR A 126 30.65 -7.38 -3.76
N ILE A 127 29.70 -8.11 -4.33
CA ILE A 127 29.32 -9.45 -3.84
C ILE A 127 30.53 -10.39 -3.93
N GLY A 128 31.25 -10.38 -5.06
CA GLY A 128 32.44 -11.22 -5.28
C GLY A 128 33.60 -10.89 -4.36
N GLN A 129 33.73 -9.62 -3.90
CA GLN A 129 34.72 -9.21 -2.91
C GLN A 129 34.30 -9.52 -1.46
N GLY A 130 33.04 -9.86 -1.23
CA GLY A 130 32.50 -10.10 0.10
C GLY A 130 32.09 -8.83 0.85
N ASP A 131 32.02 -7.68 0.18
CA ASP A 131 31.59 -6.41 0.79
C ASP A 131 30.11 -6.42 1.14
N VAL A 132 29.30 -7.09 0.31
CA VAL A 132 27.85 -7.28 0.51
C VAL A 132 27.45 -8.68 0.05
N PHE A 133 26.37 -9.24 0.59
CA PHE A 133 25.84 -10.53 0.14
C PHE A 133 24.61 -10.38 -0.76
N GLN A 134 23.91 -9.24 -0.68
CA GLN A 134 22.72 -8.94 -1.47
C GLN A 134 22.56 -7.43 -1.61
N VAL A 135 22.08 -6.98 -2.77
CA VAL A 135 21.70 -5.58 -3.03
C VAL A 135 20.41 -5.55 -3.83
N ASN A 136 19.46 -4.73 -3.42
CA ASN A 136 18.24 -4.45 -4.17
C ASN A 136 18.45 -3.18 -5.00
N LEU A 137 18.56 -3.34 -6.32
CA LEU A 137 18.64 -2.23 -7.26
C LEU A 137 17.26 -1.90 -7.80
N SER A 138 16.75 -0.72 -7.44
CA SER A 138 15.42 -0.27 -7.85
C SER A 138 15.48 0.65 -9.07
N VAL A 139 14.50 0.51 -9.96
CA VAL A 139 14.28 1.43 -11.08
C VAL A 139 12.98 2.19 -10.83
N ARG A 140 13.05 3.52 -10.79
CA ARG A 140 11.89 4.37 -10.72
C ARG A 140 11.45 4.78 -12.13
N GLN A 141 10.16 4.67 -12.37
CA GLN A 141 9.53 5.17 -13.57
C GLN A 141 8.47 6.21 -13.19
N ALA A 142 8.43 7.31 -13.90
CA ALA A 142 7.45 8.36 -13.70
C ALA A 142 6.79 8.73 -15.03
N LYS A 143 5.46 8.84 -14.99
CA LYS A 143 4.64 9.23 -16.14
C LYS A 143 3.43 10.02 -15.64
N LYS A 144 3.05 11.06 -16.38
CA LYS A 144 1.81 11.77 -16.14
C LYS A 144 0.63 10.87 -16.50
N LEU A 145 -0.35 10.79 -15.63
CA LEU A 145 -1.57 10.02 -15.83
C LEU A 145 -2.78 10.93 -15.68
N SER A 146 -3.78 10.73 -16.55
CA SER A 146 -5.08 11.41 -16.46
C SER A 146 -6.11 10.65 -15.61
N ALA A 147 -5.81 9.39 -15.27
CA ALA A 147 -6.70 8.56 -14.48
C ALA A 147 -6.64 8.91 -12.98
N ALA A 148 -7.78 8.82 -12.30
CA ALA A 148 -7.84 8.97 -10.85
C ALA A 148 -7.04 7.85 -10.15
N PRO A 149 -6.37 8.12 -9.02
CA PRO A 149 -5.54 7.12 -8.32
C PRO A 149 -6.30 5.84 -7.96
N ILE A 150 -7.57 5.95 -7.57
CA ILE A 150 -8.41 4.79 -7.26
C ILE A 150 -8.61 3.89 -8.49
N THR A 151 -8.71 4.46 -9.70
CA THR A 151 -8.80 3.68 -10.95
C THR A 151 -7.53 2.89 -11.21
N MET A 152 -6.37 3.46 -10.86
CA MET A 152 -5.09 2.77 -10.92
C MET A 152 -5.04 1.60 -9.93
N TYR A 153 -5.51 1.80 -8.70
CA TYR A 153 -5.62 0.72 -7.73
C TYR A 153 -6.50 -0.43 -8.23
N GLU A 154 -7.67 -0.11 -8.76
CA GLU A 154 -8.60 -1.08 -9.33
C GLU A 154 -7.97 -1.83 -10.51
N ALA A 155 -7.24 -1.15 -11.39
CA ALA A 155 -6.48 -1.76 -12.47
C ALA A 155 -5.43 -2.75 -11.94
N VAL A 156 -4.57 -2.32 -11.01
CA VAL A 156 -3.56 -3.20 -10.38
C VAL A 156 -4.21 -4.41 -9.74
N ARG A 157 -5.32 -4.22 -9.00
CA ARG A 157 -6.08 -5.30 -8.39
C ARG A 157 -6.65 -6.30 -9.39
N SER A 158 -7.04 -5.85 -10.57
CA SER A 158 -7.60 -6.73 -11.61
C SER A 158 -6.53 -7.58 -12.32
N PHE A 159 -5.33 -7.01 -12.50
CA PHE A 159 -4.22 -7.70 -13.17
C PHE A 159 -3.41 -8.60 -12.26
N ASN A 160 -3.17 -8.15 -11.03
CA ASN A 160 -2.30 -8.84 -10.08
C ASN A 160 -2.85 -8.70 -8.65
N PRO A 161 -3.97 -9.37 -8.35
CA PRO A 161 -4.53 -9.36 -6.99
C PRO A 161 -3.53 -9.95 -6.00
N SER A 162 -3.19 -9.18 -4.98
CA SER A 162 -2.20 -9.53 -3.97
C SER A 162 -2.79 -9.40 -2.58
N PRO A 163 -2.38 -10.25 -1.60
CA PRO A 163 -3.03 -10.30 -0.29
C PRO A 163 -2.79 -9.08 0.61
N TYR A 164 -1.76 -8.28 0.31
CA TYR A 164 -1.38 -7.10 1.11
C TYR A 164 -1.42 -5.81 0.29
N MET A 165 -2.36 -5.76 -0.65
CA MET A 165 -2.60 -4.53 -1.42
C MET A 165 -3.14 -3.43 -0.50
N ALA A 166 -2.77 -2.19 -0.82
CA ALA A 166 -3.26 -1.03 -0.10
C ALA A 166 -3.56 0.13 -1.06
N TYR A 167 -4.58 0.90 -0.71
CA TYR A 167 -4.87 2.21 -1.28
C TYR A 167 -4.97 3.21 -0.13
N ILE A 168 -4.11 4.20 -0.13
CA ILE A 168 -4.08 5.28 0.85
C ILE A 168 -4.18 6.59 0.08
N GLU A 169 -5.18 7.40 0.38
CA GLU A 169 -5.42 8.69 -0.28
C GLU A 169 -5.34 9.81 0.73
N SER A 170 -4.56 10.83 0.41
CA SER A 170 -4.47 12.08 1.16
C SER A 170 -4.94 13.25 0.29
N GLU A 171 -4.94 14.45 0.84
CA GLU A 171 -5.24 15.67 0.09
C GLU A 171 -4.21 15.93 -1.04
N HIS A 172 -2.96 15.49 -0.86
CA HIS A 172 -1.85 15.86 -1.73
C HIS A 172 -1.27 14.72 -2.54
N PHE A 173 -1.48 13.47 -2.10
CA PHE A 173 -0.95 12.29 -2.78
C PHE A 173 -1.83 11.07 -2.55
N ALA A 174 -1.64 10.05 -3.40
CA ALA A 174 -2.21 8.74 -3.17
C ALA A 174 -1.14 7.66 -3.31
N VAL A 175 -1.19 6.64 -2.44
CA VAL A 175 -0.35 5.45 -2.53
C VAL A 175 -1.19 4.29 -3.02
N VAL A 176 -0.76 3.70 -4.13
CA VAL A 176 -1.33 2.47 -4.70
C VAL A 176 -0.29 1.37 -4.56
N SER A 177 -0.54 0.42 -3.68
CA SER A 177 0.37 -0.68 -3.41
C SER A 177 -0.22 -2.02 -3.86
N GLY A 178 0.55 -2.77 -4.65
CA GLY A 178 0.27 -4.16 -5.06
C GLY A 178 1.11 -5.19 -4.29
N SER A 179 1.48 -4.92 -3.04
CA SER A 179 2.38 -5.77 -2.26
C SER A 179 1.84 -7.19 -2.08
N PRO A 180 2.63 -8.22 -2.44
CA PRO A 180 2.28 -9.62 -2.20
C PRO A 180 2.84 -10.14 -0.86
N GLU A 181 3.67 -9.37 -0.17
CA GLU A 181 4.53 -9.86 0.91
C GLU A 181 4.15 -9.28 2.27
N LEU A 182 4.17 -10.16 3.27
CA LEU A 182 4.02 -9.79 4.67
C LEU A 182 5.39 -9.60 5.31
N LEU A 183 5.74 -8.37 5.65
CA LEU A 183 6.97 -8.08 6.39
C LEU A 183 6.90 -8.70 7.79
N VAL A 184 5.93 -8.28 8.59
CA VAL A 184 5.71 -8.80 9.93
C VAL A 184 4.25 -8.60 10.36
N LYS A 185 3.69 -9.62 11.01
CA LYS A 185 2.40 -9.53 11.72
C LYS A 185 2.63 -9.96 13.16
N ARG A 186 2.13 -9.18 14.10
CA ARG A 186 2.08 -9.53 15.52
C ARG A 186 0.64 -9.72 15.96
N LYS A 187 0.35 -10.83 16.65
CA LYS A 187 -0.94 -11.08 17.31
C LYS A 187 -0.67 -11.61 18.73
N GLY A 188 -0.91 -10.77 19.72
CA GLY A 188 -0.50 -11.09 21.08
C GLY A 188 1.03 -11.26 21.19
N ASN A 189 1.46 -12.47 21.55
CA ASN A 189 2.89 -12.84 21.64
C ASN A 189 3.42 -13.57 20.41
N GLU A 190 2.57 -13.82 19.40
CA GLU A 190 2.98 -14.48 18.16
C GLU A 190 3.44 -13.46 17.13
N LEU A 191 4.60 -13.73 16.51
CA LEU A 191 5.11 -12.99 15.37
C LEU A 191 5.09 -13.91 14.16
N SER A 192 4.67 -13.40 13.02
CA SER A 192 4.69 -14.12 11.76
C SER A 192 5.20 -13.22 10.63
N THR A 193 5.87 -13.84 9.68
CA THR A 193 6.34 -13.23 8.43
C THR A 193 6.09 -14.20 7.27
N ARG A 194 5.98 -13.68 6.05
CA ARG A 194 5.83 -14.49 4.83
C ARG A 194 6.73 -13.93 3.73
N PRO A 195 8.04 -14.17 3.82
CA PRO A 195 8.95 -13.74 2.77
C PRO A 195 8.69 -14.55 1.49
N ILE A 196 8.68 -13.84 0.35
CA ILE A 196 8.52 -14.45 -0.99
C ILE A 196 9.89 -14.62 -1.64
N ALA A 197 10.77 -13.63 -1.50
CA ALA A 197 12.12 -13.67 -2.00
C ALA A 197 13.02 -14.43 -1.02
N GLY A 198 13.64 -15.50 -1.50
CA GLY A 198 14.64 -16.26 -0.74
C GLY A 198 15.61 -16.93 -1.70
N THR A 199 16.90 -16.79 -1.43
CA THR A 199 17.95 -17.57 -2.08
C THR A 199 18.09 -18.91 -1.33
N ARG A 200 18.04 -20.02 -2.06
CA ARG A 200 18.35 -21.36 -1.59
C ARG A 200 19.64 -21.85 -2.24
#